data_34dc71014cf27990c3e7f4ba3713c129
#
_entry.id   34dc71014cf27990c3e7f4ba3713c129
#
_cell.length_a   1.000
_cell.length_b   1.000
_cell.length_c   1.000
_cell.angle_alpha   90.00
_cell.angle_beta   90.00
_cell.angle_gamma   90.00
#
_symmetry.space_group_name_H-M   'P 1'
#
loop_
_entity.id
_entity.type
_entity.pdbx_description
1 polymer ?
#
loop_
_entity_poly.entity_id
_entity_poly.type
_entity_poly.pdbx_seq_one_letter_code
_entity_poly.pdbx_strand_id
1 'polypeptide(L)'
;KRLNKVLTYINNTDKLVDVGCDHGYLAIEAINKGVKLVQLVDNKTMPLDCAKHNLEKLNRLQDVEVIFTLASGLTKIDDRINVATICGMGGDLIAQIIEESFVKAKALDSLILQANTKVEHLRLYLINKGFTIIDESFIKDKNKYYPIIVAKYSGAVSKLTSTQIKYGPIILIKKEDDFIDYLNDRLVHLNNILYHT
;
A
#
# COMPACT_ATOMS: atom_id res chain seq x y z
N LYS A 1 13.66 -3.78 1.28
CA LYS A 1 12.93 -4.48 2.37
C LYS A 1 11.44 -4.13 2.32
N ARG A 2 11.05 -2.84 2.23
CA ARG A 2 9.65 -2.37 2.16
C ARG A 2 8.87 -3.01 1.00
N LEU A 3 9.40 -2.93 -0.21
CA LEU A 3 8.78 -3.51 -1.42
C LEU A 3 8.51 -5.02 -1.27
N ASN A 4 9.50 -5.77 -0.77
CA ASN A 4 9.36 -7.21 -0.56
C ASN A 4 8.23 -7.55 0.43
N LYS A 5 8.02 -6.69 1.44
CA LYS A 5 6.91 -6.89 2.38
C LYS A 5 5.54 -6.63 1.72
N VAL A 6 5.42 -5.60 0.88
CA VAL A 6 4.21 -5.36 0.08
C VAL A 6 3.91 -6.57 -0.81
N LEU A 7 4.92 -7.12 -1.46
CA LEU A 7 4.81 -8.31 -2.32
C LEU A 7 4.32 -9.56 -1.59
N THR A 8 4.49 -9.68 -0.27
CA THR A 8 3.95 -10.85 0.48
C THR A 8 2.43 -10.89 0.45
N TYR A 9 1.77 -9.76 0.21
CA TYR A 9 0.31 -9.64 0.13
C TYR A 9 -0.26 -9.83 -1.28
N ILE A 10 0.60 -9.98 -2.29
CA ILE A 10 0.20 -10.19 -3.69
C ILE A 10 0.40 -11.67 -4.02
N ASN A 11 -0.63 -12.33 -4.55
CA ASN A 11 -0.56 -13.71 -5.03
C ASN A 11 -0.30 -13.75 -6.53
N ASN A 12 0.21 -14.87 -7.03
CA ASN A 12 0.47 -15.05 -8.47
C ASN A 12 -0.80 -15.12 -9.33
N THR A 13 -1.96 -15.36 -8.71
CA THR A 13 -3.28 -15.36 -9.36
C THR A 13 -3.94 -13.98 -9.39
N ASP A 14 -3.37 -12.99 -8.69
CA ASP A 14 -3.91 -11.64 -8.64
C ASP A 14 -3.75 -10.93 -9.99
N LYS A 15 -4.67 -10.01 -10.25
CA LYS A 15 -4.63 -9.04 -11.33
C LYS A 15 -4.42 -7.68 -10.70
N LEU A 16 -3.19 -7.19 -10.81
CA LEU A 16 -2.67 -6.09 -10.00
C LEU A 16 -2.78 -4.76 -10.70
N VAL A 17 -3.19 -3.72 -9.99
CA VAL A 17 -2.87 -2.33 -10.36
C VAL A 17 -1.90 -1.73 -9.35
N ASP A 18 -0.85 -1.09 -9.85
CA ASP A 18 0.12 -0.30 -9.07
C ASP A 18 -0.12 1.19 -9.33
N VAL A 19 -0.64 1.90 -8.32
CA VAL A 19 -1.01 3.31 -8.41
C VAL A 19 0.11 4.18 -7.86
N GLY A 20 0.60 5.12 -8.69
CA GLY A 20 1.82 5.87 -8.42
C GLY A 20 3.04 4.97 -8.62
N CYS A 21 3.09 4.31 -9.77
CA CYS A 21 4.01 3.21 -10.06
C CYS A 21 5.49 3.62 -10.14
N ASP A 22 5.78 4.93 -10.23
CA ASP A 22 7.14 5.48 -10.30
C ASP A 22 8.00 4.74 -11.34
N HIS A 23 9.02 4.00 -10.91
CA HIS A 23 9.89 3.22 -11.78
C HIS A 23 9.39 1.81 -12.11
N GLY A 24 8.20 1.42 -11.66
CA GLY A 24 7.57 0.11 -11.91
C GLY A 24 8.22 -1.07 -11.17
N TYR A 25 9.03 -0.83 -10.14
CA TYR A 25 9.72 -1.90 -9.42
C TYR A 25 8.77 -2.91 -8.76
N LEU A 26 7.63 -2.44 -8.23
CA LEU A 26 6.64 -3.34 -7.63
C LEU A 26 6.01 -4.25 -8.69
N ALA A 27 5.65 -3.68 -9.84
CA ALA A 27 5.11 -4.42 -10.98
C ALA A 27 6.11 -5.49 -11.48
N ILE A 28 7.39 -5.12 -11.62
CA ILE A 28 8.47 -6.04 -12.01
C ILE A 28 8.54 -7.23 -11.05
N GLU A 29 8.58 -6.98 -9.76
CA GLU A 29 8.67 -8.05 -8.76
C GLU A 29 7.39 -8.88 -8.68
N ALA A 30 6.20 -8.28 -8.87
CA ALA A 30 4.95 -9.02 -8.98
C ALA A 30 4.94 -9.95 -10.20
N ILE A 31 5.44 -9.50 -11.35
CA ILE A 31 5.62 -10.33 -12.55
C ILE A 31 6.60 -11.47 -12.29
N ASN A 32 7.73 -11.21 -11.64
CA ASN A 32 8.71 -12.23 -11.25
C ASN A 32 8.09 -13.29 -10.32
N LYS A 33 7.13 -12.89 -9.47
CA LYS A 33 6.35 -13.77 -8.59
C LYS A 33 5.29 -14.59 -9.35
N GLY A 34 5.01 -14.26 -10.61
CA GLY A 34 4.08 -15.00 -11.47
C GLY A 34 2.74 -14.31 -11.75
N VAL A 35 2.57 -13.05 -11.35
CA VAL A 35 1.38 -12.26 -11.72
C VAL A 35 1.34 -12.10 -13.24
N LYS A 36 0.16 -12.30 -13.85
CA LYS A 36 -0.01 -12.36 -15.31
C LYS A 36 -0.70 -11.12 -15.90
N LEU A 37 -1.33 -10.30 -15.08
CA LEU A 37 -1.94 -9.02 -15.48
C LEU A 37 -1.52 -7.95 -14.50
N VAL A 38 -0.80 -6.95 -14.99
CA VAL A 38 -0.36 -5.80 -14.19
C VAL A 38 -0.69 -4.52 -14.92
N GLN A 39 -1.41 -3.64 -14.26
CA GLN A 39 -1.65 -2.28 -14.72
C GLN A 39 -0.82 -1.29 -13.88
N LEU A 40 -0.07 -0.44 -14.56
CA LEU A 40 0.67 0.64 -13.94
C LEU A 40 -0.05 1.96 -14.20
N VAL A 41 -0.34 2.68 -13.14
CA VAL A 41 -1.06 3.96 -13.20
C VAL A 41 -0.22 5.06 -12.57
N ASP A 42 -0.06 6.15 -13.29
CA ASP A 42 0.52 7.38 -12.76
C ASP A 42 -0.17 8.60 -13.39
N ASN A 43 -0.18 9.73 -12.70
CA ASN A 43 -0.75 10.97 -13.22
C ASN A 43 0.26 11.80 -14.04
N LYS A 44 1.48 11.31 -14.20
CA LYS A 44 2.56 11.89 -15.00
C LYS A 44 3.09 10.88 -16.01
N THR A 45 3.49 11.38 -17.16
CA THR A 45 4.05 10.52 -18.24
C THR A 45 5.43 9.99 -17.90
N MET A 46 6.30 10.81 -17.32
CA MET A 46 7.69 10.44 -17.04
C MET A 46 7.83 9.18 -16.16
N PRO A 47 7.10 8.99 -15.04
CA PRO A 47 7.11 7.74 -14.29
C PRO A 47 6.68 6.53 -15.13
N LEU A 48 5.63 6.67 -15.93
CA LEU A 48 5.17 5.58 -16.83
C LEU A 48 6.22 5.21 -17.87
N ASP A 49 6.90 6.19 -18.46
CA ASP A 49 7.99 5.96 -19.43
C ASP A 49 9.17 5.25 -18.76
N CYS A 50 9.54 5.66 -17.54
CA CYS A 50 10.57 4.99 -16.75
C CYS A 50 10.19 3.54 -16.43
N ALA A 51 8.95 3.32 -15.99
CA ALA A 51 8.43 1.99 -15.68
C ALA A 51 8.43 1.09 -16.94
N LYS A 52 7.97 1.63 -18.09
CA LYS A 52 7.98 0.91 -19.37
C LYS A 52 9.40 0.49 -19.75
N HIS A 53 10.35 1.42 -19.72
CA HIS A 53 11.76 1.13 -20.04
C HIS A 53 12.35 0.06 -19.10
N ASN A 54 11.99 0.06 -17.81
CA ASN A 54 12.47 -0.94 -16.87
C ASN A 54 11.83 -2.32 -17.10
N LEU A 55 10.54 -2.36 -17.46
CA LEU A 55 9.84 -3.59 -17.78
C LEU A 55 10.32 -4.23 -19.09
N GLU A 56 10.66 -3.44 -20.12
CA GLU A 56 11.23 -3.93 -21.39
C GLU A 56 12.52 -4.74 -21.21
N LYS A 57 13.23 -4.57 -20.10
CA LYS A 57 14.44 -5.34 -19.76
C LYS A 57 14.15 -6.74 -19.22
N LEU A 58 12.87 -7.06 -18.94
CA LEU A 58 12.49 -8.37 -18.44
C LEU A 58 12.39 -9.40 -19.56
N ASN A 59 13.07 -10.53 -19.39
CA ASN A 59 13.05 -11.65 -20.35
C ASN A 59 11.74 -12.49 -20.29
N ARG A 60 10.75 -12.10 -19.49
CA ARG A 60 9.54 -12.90 -19.18
C ARG A 60 8.21 -12.20 -19.49
N LEU A 61 8.21 -11.20 -20.37
CA LEU A 61 6.97 -10.48 -20.71
C LEU A 61 6.04 -11.24 -21.68
N GLN A 62 6.50 -12.34 -22.30
CA GLN A 62 5.73 -13.05 -23.34
C GLN A 62 4.37 -13.59 -22.88
N ASP A 63 4.24 -13.90 -21.57
CA ASP A 63 3.02 -14.46 -20.98
C ASP A 63 2.35 -13.49 -19.96
N VAL A 64 2.69 -12.21 -20.01
CA VAL A 64 2.21 -11.20 -19.06
C VAL A 64 1.56 -10.04 -19.83
N GLU A 65 0.33 -9.72 -19.48
CA GLU A 65 -0.32 -8.51 -19.96
C GLU A 65 0.06 -7.32 -19.08
N VAL A 66 0.67 -6.30 -19.67
CA VAL A 66 1.06 -5.07 -18.97
C VAL A 66 0.32 -3.89 -19.59
N ILE A 67 -0.44 -3.17 -18.75
CA ILE A 67 -1.22 -2.00 -19.14
C ILE A 67 -0.59 -0.75 -18.51
N PHE A 68 -0.27 0.25 -19.33
CA PHE A 68 0.19 1.57 -18.85
C PHE A 68 -0.94 2.58 -19.00
N THR A 69 -1.26 3.30 -17.92
CA THR A 69 -2.41 4.20 -17.89
C THR A 69 -2.03 5.54 -17.29
N LEU A 70 -2.13 6.60 -18.09
CA LEU A 70 -2.02 7.97 -17.60
C LEU A 70 -3.37 8.40 -16.99
N ALA A 71 -3.45 8.39 -15.67
CA ALA A 71 -4.67 8.71 -14.94
C ALA A 71 -4.38 9.07 -13.47
N SER A 72 -5.35 9.68 -12.81
CA SER A 72 -5.30 9.90 -11.36
C SER A 72 -5.91 8.69 -10.64
N GLY A 73 -5.12 8.09 -9.75
CA GLY A 73 -5.59 7.05 -8.85
C GLY A 73 -6.22 5.84 -9.56
N LEU A 74 -7.41 5.45 -9.11
CA LEU A 74 -8.13 4.26 -9.59
C LEU A 74 -9.15 4.57 -10.71
N THR A 75 -9.20 5.81 -11.22
CA THR A 75 -10.27 6.26 -12.13
C THR A 75 -10.38 5.47 -13.42
N LYS A 76 -9.25 4.99 -13.96
CA LYS A 76 -9.17 4.24 -15.22
C LYS A 76 -8.55 2.85 -15.06
N ILE A 77 -8.81 2.18 -13.94
CA ILE A 77 -8.37 0.79 -13.78
C ILE A 77 -9.20 -0.13 -14.69
N ASP A 78 -8.54 -1.15 -15.23
CA ASP A 78 -9.17 -2.23 -16.01
C ASP A 78 -10.14 -3.02 -15.13
N ASP A 79 -11.30 -3.37 -15.64
CA ASP A 79 -12.37 -4.02 -14.86
C ASP A 79 -12.00 -5.45 -14.39
N ARG A 80 -10.94 -6.03 -14.94
CA ARG A 80 -10.41 -7.34 -14.53
C ARG A 80 -9.52 -7.26 -13.29
N ILE A 81 -9.08 -6.08 -12.90
CA ILE A 81 -8.21 -5.88 -11.74
C ILE A 81 -8.95 -6.24 -10.44
N ASN A 82 -8.31 -6.99 -9.57
CA ASN A 82 -8.87 -7.37 -8.27
C ASN A 82 -8.03 -6.94 -7.06
N VAL A 83 -6.77 -6.53 -7.28
CA VAL A 83 -5.88 -6.05 -6.21
C VAL A 83 -5.26 -4.73 -6.62
N ALA A 84 -5.27 -3.75 -5.71
CA ALA A 84 -4.57 -2.49 -5.91
C ALA A 84 -3.50 -2.24 -4.85
N THR A 85 -2.34 -1.77 -5.30
CA THR A 85 -1.30 -1.21 -4.44
C THR A 85 -1.28 0.31 -4.58
N ILE A 86 -1.24 1.02 -3.44
CA ILE A 86 -1.06 2.48 -3.37
C ILE A 86 0.00 2.74 -2.29
N CYS A 87 1.24 2.94 -2.71
CA CYS A 87 2.38 2.96 -1.81
C CYS A 87 3.21 4.24 -1.95
N GLY A 88 3.87 4.67 -0.85
CA GLY A 88 4.81 5.78 -0.88
C GLY A 88 4.18 7.17 -0.83
N MET A 89 2.89 7.28 -0.56
CA MET A 89 2.13 8.53 -0.51
C MET A 89 1.75 8.93 0.92
N GLY A 90 1.21 10.13 1.12
CA GLY A 90 0.58 10.51 2.39
C GLY A 90 -0.78 9.83 2.56
N GLY A 91 -1.17 9.54 3.81
CA GLY A 91 -2.43 8.86 4.10
C GLY A 91 -3.67 9.63 3.63
N ASP A 92 -3.64 10.95 3.73
CA ASP A 92 -4.74 11.80 3.23
C ASP A 92 -4.89 11.70 1.70
N LEU A 93 -3.77 11.64 0.95
CA LEU A 93 -3.80 11.46 -0.50
C LEU A 93 -4.30 10.07 -0.88
N ILE A 94 -3.89 9.02 -0.17
CA ILE A 94 -4.40 7.66 -0.40
C ILE A 94 -5.90 7.61 -0.15
N ALA A 95 -6.39 8.22 0.93
CA ALA A 95 -7.82 8.30 1.24
C ALA A 95 -8.58 9.05 0.14
N GLN A 96 -8.04 10.15 -0.37
CA GLN A 96 -8.62 10.91 -1.48
C GLN A 96 -8.70 10.06 -2.76
N ILE A 97 -7.64 9.35 -3.14
CA ILE A 97 -7.62 8.45 -4.30
C ILE A 97 -8.72 7.39 -4.20
N ILE A 98 -8.91 6.81 -3.02
CA ILE A 98 -9.96 5.81 -2.78
C ILE A 98 -11.34 6.46 -2.88
N GLU A 99 -11.53 7.65 -2.30
CA GLU A 99 -12.81 8.38 -2.33
C GLU A 99 -13.22 8.77 -3.75
N GLU A 100 -12.31 9.33 -4.54
CA GLU A 100 -12.56 9.72 -5.94
C GLU A 100 -12.96 8.54 -6.83
N SER A 101 -12.59 7.33 -6.46
CA SER A 101 -12.89 6.10 -7.20
C SER A 101 -13.56 5.04 -6.32
N PHE A 102 -14.40 5.45 -5.38
CA PHE A 102 -14.96 4.59 -4.35
C PHE A 102 -15.67 3.34 -4.91
N VAL A 103 -16.43 3.50 -6.01
CA VAL A 103 -17.14 2.39 -6.66
C VAL A 103 -16.15 1.31 -7.14
N LYS A 104 -15.02 1.70 -7.71
CA LYS A 104 -13.98 0.78 -8.15
C LYS A 104 -13.22 0.20 -6.96
N ALA A 105 -12.84 1.03 -6.00
CA ALA A 105 -12.10 0.60 -4.81
C ALA A 105 -12.86 -0.46 -3.99
N LYS A 106 -14.18 -0.30 -3.82
CA LYS A 106 -15.01 -1.28 -3.07
C LYS A 106 -15.21 -2.60 -3.81
N ALA A 107 -15.01 -2.64 -5.12
CA ALA A 107 -15.13 -3.85 -5.93
C ALA A 107 -13.86 -4.71 -5.93
N LEU A 108 -12.73 -4.18 -5.45
CA LEU A 108 -11.47 -4.91 -5.36
C LEU A 108 -11.49 -5.92 -4.22
N ASP A 109 -10.80 -7.03 -4.42
CA ASP A 109 -10.60 -8.05 -3.38
C ASP A 109 -9.73 -7.53 -2.24
N SER A 110 -8.75 -6.69 -2.55
CA SER A 110 -7.94 -6.01 -1.54
C SER A 110 -7.27 -4.74 -2.04
N LEU A 111 -7.05 -3.83 -1.09
CA LEU A 111 -6.22 -2.65 -1.20
C LEU A 111 -4.98 -2.86 -0.32
N ILE A 112 -3.80 -2.80 -0.89
CA ILE A 112 -2.52 -2.86 -0.17
C ILE A 112 -1.95 -1.44 -0.13
N LEU A 113 -1.97 -0.84 1.04
CA LEU A 113 -1.74 0.59 1.24
C LEU A 113 -0.49 0.82 2.09
N GLN A 114 0.42 1.67 1.64
CA GLN A 114 1.56 2.07 2.45
C GLN A 114 1.64 3.59 2.49
N ALA A 115 1.28 4.17 3.62
CA ALA A 115 1.32 5.61 3.85
C ALA A 115 2.64 6.02 4.54
N ASN A 116 3.27 7.08 4.02
CA ASN A 116 4.49 7.65 4.62
C ASN A 116 4.17 8.57 5.82
N THR A 117 2.98 9.16 5.83
CA THR A 117 2.49 10.12 6.84
C THR A 117 0.98 9.95 7.02
N LYS A 118 0.41 10.45 8.12
CA LYS A 118 -1.05 10.46 8.35
C LYS A 118 -1.72 9.08 8.27
N VAL A 119 -1.04 8.06 8.76
CA VAL A 119 -1.51 6.66 8.73
C VAL A 119 -2.78 6.48 9.55
N GLU A 120 -2.87 7.18 10.69
CA GLU A 120 -4.05 7.21 11.55
C GLU A 120 -5.28 7.79 10.85
N HIS A 121 -5.12 8.82 10.03
CA HIS A 121 -6.21 9.37 9.22
C HIS A 121 -6.69 8.36 8.18
N LEU A 122 -5.75 7.67 7.53
CA LEU A 122 -6.08 6.62 6.56
C LEU A 122 -6.86 5.47 7.23
N ARG A 123 -6.46 5.01 8.42
CA ARG A 123 -7.22 3.98 9.15
C ARG A 123 -8.63 4.44 9.48
N LEU A 124 -8.78 5.67 10.00
CA LEU A 124 -10.09 6.26 10.29
C LEU A 124 -10.96 6.35 9.04
N TYR A 125 -10.40 6.82 7.93
CA TYR A 125 -11.11 6.86 6.66
C TYR A 125 -11.62 5.47 6.25
N LEU A 126 -10.74 4.48 6.22
CA LEU A 126 -11.07 3.12 5.80
C LEU A 126 -12.24 2.54 6.61
N ILE A 127 -12.15 2.55 7.94
CA ILE A 127 -13.20 1.96 8.80
C ILE A 127 -14.52 2.71 8.71
N ASN A 128 -14.48 4.04 8.58
CA ASN A 128 -15.70 4.86 8.45
C ASN A 128 -16.39 4.68 7.11
N LYS A 129 -15.64 4.32 6.06
CA LYS A 129 -16.14 4.07 4.71
C LYS A 129 -16.53 2.61 4.46
N GLY A 130 -16.48 1.77 5.49
CA GLY A 130 -16.90 0.37 5.40
C GLY A 130 -15.82 -0.58 4.88
N PHE A 131 -14.56 -0.18 4.92
CA PHE A 131 -13.44 -1.09 4.71
C PHE A 131 -13.04 -1.74 6.03
N THR A 132 -12.78 -3.04 5.99
CA THR A 132 -12.17 -3.79 7.08
C THR A 132 -10.68 -3.89 6.85
N ILE A 133 -9.88 -3.56 7.85
CA ILE A 133 -8.44 -3.82 7.86
C ILE A 133 -8.28 -5.32 8.11
N ILE A 134 -7.88 -6.06 7.09
CA ILE A 134 -7.78 -7.54 7.12
C ILE A 134 -6.38 -8.03 7.48
N ASP A 135 -5.37 -7.21 7.21
CA ASP A 135 -4.00 -7.45 7.66
C ASP A 135 -3.21 -6.14 7.77
N GLU A 136 -2.13 -6.17 8.53
CA GLU A 136 -1.17 -5.08 8.65
C GLU A 136 0.23 -5.65 8.91
N SER A 137 1.24 -4.89 8.53
CA SER A 137 2.63 -5.13 8.89
C SER A 137 3.35 -3.83 9.19
N PHE A 138 4.42 -3.95 9.96
CA PHE A 138 5.28 -2.83 10.32
C PHE A 138 6.71 -3.18 9.96
N ILE A 139 7.34 -2.37 9.11
CA ILE A 139 8.65 -2.69 8.58
C ILE A 139 9.62 -1.53 8.72
N LYS A 140 10.85 -1.84 9.18
CA LYS A 140 12.00 -0.93 9.18
C LYS A 140 12.75 -1.09 7.86
N ASP A 141 12.83 -0.02 7.09
CA ASP A 141 13.65 0.02 5.88
C ASP A 141 14.58 1.23 5.92
N LYS A 142 15.89 0.95 5.86
CA LYS A 142 16.91 1.94 6.21
C LYS A 142 16.65 2.47 7.63
N ASN A 143 16.53 3.77 7.82
CA ASN A 143 16.29 4.38 9.14
C ASN A 143 14.85 4.88 9.33
N LYS A 144 13.89 4.33 8.57
CA LYS A 144 12.48 4.73 8.64
C LYS A 144 11.58 3.53 8.84
N TYR A 145 10.45 3.78 9.49
CA TYR A 145 9.43 2.78 9.76
C TYR A 145 8.23 3.00 8.86
N TYR A 146 7.71 1.91 8.33
CA TYR A 146 6.64 1.93 7.33
C TYR A 146 5.53 0.94 7.71
N PRO A 147 4.38 1.43 8.18
CA PRO A 147 3.20 0.59 8.29
C PRO A 147 2.64 0.27 6.90
N ILE A 148 2.20 -0.96 6.72
CA ILE A 148 1.47 -1.44 5.55
C ILE A 148 0.10 -1.87 6.04
N ILE A 149 -0.95 -1.46 5.35
CA ILE A 149 -2.35 -1.79 5.66
C ILE A 149 -2.91 -2.58 4.48
N VAL A 150 -3.52 -3.71 4.76
CA VAL A 150 -4.32 -4.46 3.79
C VAL A 150 -5.78 -4.34 4.18
N ALA A 151 -6.58 -3.79 3.28
CA ALA A 151 -7.97 -3.52 3.53
C ALA A 151 -8.86 -4.12 2.43
N LYS A 152 -10.08 -4.54 2.82
CA LYS A 152 -11.13 -5.03 1.93
C LYS A 152 -12.44 -4.36 2.28
N TYR A 153 -13.25 -4.03 1.27
CA TYR A 153 -14.57 -3.48 1.51
C TYR A 153 -15.51 -4.58 2.03
N SER A 154 -16.17 -4.32 3.15
CA SER A 154 -17.15 -5.21 3.77
C SER A 154 -18.54 -4.57 3.91
N GLY A 155 -18.62 -3.24 3.73
CA GLY A 155 -19.80 -2.45 4.03
C GLY A 155 -20.04 -2.21 5.53
N ALA A 156 -19.26 -2.84 6.40
CA ALA A 156 -19.40 -2.71 7.85
C ALA A 156 -18.53 -1.55 8.38
N VAL A 157 -19.14 -0.64 9.10
CA VAL A 157 -18.43 0.39 9.87
C VAL A 157 -17.96 -0.21 11.18
N SER A 158 -16.66 -0.15 11.43
CA SER A 158 -16.06 -0.64 12.67
C SER A 158 -15.55 0.51 13.54
N LYS A 159 -15.32 0.22 14.83
CA LYS A 159 -14.74 1.17 15.76
C LYS A 159 -13.37 0.67 16.20
N LEU A 160 -12.39 1.55 16.18
CA LEU A 160 -11.05 1.30 16.72
C LEU A 160 -10.83 2.20 17.95
N THR A 161 -10.08 1.69 18.91
CA THR A 161 -9.59 2.51 20.02
C THR A 161 -8.55 3.51 19.52
N SER A 162 -8.26 4.56 20.28
CA SER A 162 -7.19 5.54 19.94
C SER A 162 -5.84 4.88 19.71
N THR A 163 -5.52 3.87 20.51
CA THR A 163 -4.27 3.08 20.36
C THR A 163 -4.25 2.28 19.05
N GLN A 164 -5.36 1.66 18.68
CA GLN A 164 -5.50 0.92 17.42
C GLN A 164 -5.44 1.85 16.20
N ILE A 165 -6.04 3.04 16.29
CA ILE A 165 -5.95 4.05 15.23
C ILE A 165 -4.49 4.45 15.03
N LYS A 166 -3.76 4.73 16.11
CA LYS A 166 -2.37 5.19 16.08
C LYS A 166 -1.41 4.12 15.57
N TYR A 167 -1.48 2.93 16.12
CA TYR A 167 -0.48 1.89 15.88
C TYR A 167 -0.91 0.77 14.95
N GLY A 168 -2.20 0.60 14.73
CA GLY A 168 -2.79 -0.46 13.91
C GLY A 168 -3.33 -1.62 14.75
N PRO A 169 -4.58 -2.05 14.51
CA PRO A 169 -5.21 -3.12 15.28
C PRO A 169 -4.46 -4.46 15.15
N ILE A 170 -3.95 -4.76 13.96
CA ILE A 170 -3.27 -6.04 13.68
C ILE A 170 -1.78 -5.94 14.02
N ILE A 171 -1.13 -4.80 13.80
CA ILE A 171 0.26 -4.55 14.24
C ILE A 171 0.39 -4.76 15.76
N LEU A 172 -0.58 -4.27 16.54
CA LEU A 172 -0.60 -4.45 18.00
C LEU A 172 -0.75 -5.92 18.44
N ILE A 173 -1.38 -6.76 17.61
CA ILE A 173 -1.53 -8.20 17.86
C ILE A 173 -0.25 -8.94 17.45
N LYS A 174 0.27 -8.66 16.25
CA LYS A 174 1.44 -9.36 15.68
C LYS A 174 2.72 -9.06 16.44
N LYS A 175 2.91 -7.82 16.87
CA LYS A 175 4.12 -7.36 17.59
C LYS A 175 5.41 -7.75 16.86
N GLU A 176 5.43 -7.53 15.52
CA GLU A 176 6.62 -7.77 14.70
C GLU A 176 7.85 -7.04 15.29
N ASP A 177 9.04 -7.62 15.16
CA ASP A 177 10.28 -7.08 15.75
C ASP A 177 10.53 -5.61 15.37
N ASP A 178 10.33 -5.26 14.10
CA ASP A 178 10.46 -3.88 13.61
C ASP A 178 9.50 -2.90 14.34
N PHE A 179 8.34 -3.38 14.81
CA PHE A 179 7.41 -2.57 15.61
C PHE A 179 7.87 -2.41 17.05
N ILE A 180 8.41 -3.46 17.66
CA ILE A 180 8.99 -3.40 19.00
C ILE A 180 10.20 -2.45 19.01
N ASP A 181 11.07 -2.55 18.00
CA ASP A 181 12.19 -1.62 17.82
C ASP A 181 11.71 -0.16 17.72
N TYR A 182 10.67 0.10 16.95
CA TYR A 182 10.06 1.42 16.86
C TYR A 182 9.59 1.95 18.22
N LEU A 183 8.93 1.12 19.03
CA LEU A 183 8.45 1.52 20.35
C LEU A 183 9.62 1.82 21.30
N ASN A 184 10.69 1.03 21.24
CA ASN A 184 11.90 1.26 22.01
C ASN A 184 12.61 2.57 21.60
N ASP A 185 12.78 2.82 20.31
CA ASP A 185 13.32 4.07 19.78
C ASP A 185 12.50 5.29 20.26
N ARG A 186 11.17 5.15 20.29
CA ARG A 186 10.26 6.20 20.80
C ARG A 186 10.40 6.42 22.30
N LEU A 187 10.54 5.37 23.08
CA LEU A 187 10.78 5.47 24.54
C LEU A 187 12.10 6.18 24.86
N VAL A 188 13.17 5.80 24.18
CA VAL A 188 14.48 6.47 24.33
C VAL A 188 14.37 7.96 23.99
N HIS A 189 13.71 8.29 22.89
CA HIS A 189 13.52 9.68 22.49
C HIS A 189 12.71 10.49 23.53
N LEU A 190 11.63 9.94 24.06
CA LEU A 190 10.81 10.60 25.07
C LEU A 190 11.55 10.77 26.38
N ASN A 191 12.32 9.77 26.84
CA ASN A 191 13.15 9.88 28.02
C ASN A 191 14.21 10.99 27.87
N ASN A 192 14.87 11.07 26.71
CA ASN A 192 15.84 12.13 26.45
C ASN A 192 15.24 13.54 26.55
N ILE A 193 13.98 13.71 26.09
CA ILE A 193 13.27 14.98 26.23
C ILE A 193 13.01 15.30 27.71
N LEU A 194 12.56 14.31 28.50
CA LEU A 194 12.22 14.50 29.91
C LEU A 194 13.43 14.80 30.79
N TYR A 195 14.61 14.29 30.44
CA TYR A 195 15.83 14.52 31.21
C TYR A 195 16.65 15.75 30.79
N HIS A 196 16.28 16.39 29.69
CA HIS A 196 16.93 17.59 29.16
C HIS A 196 16.05 18.86 29.18
N THR A 197 14.86 18.78 29.78
CA THR A 197 13.98 19.88 30.18
C THR A 197 14.04 20.10 31.67
#